data_289fdd646e37c735c1ecb6a43727a439
#
_entry.id   289fdd646e37c735c1ecb6a43727a439
#
_cell.length_a   1.000
_cell.length_b   1.000
_cell.length_c   1.000
_cell.angle_alpha   90.00
_cell.angle_beta   90.00
_cell.angle_gamma   90.00
#
_symmetry.space_group_name_H-M   'P 1'
#
loop_
_entity.id
_entity.type
_entity.pdbx_description
1 polymer ?
#
loop_
_entity_poly.entity_id
_entity_poly.type
_entity_poly.pdbx_seq_one_letter_code
_entity_poly.pdbx_strand_id
1 'polypeptide(L)'
;MIVLDADVLGRNRTGEETYVLNLLRQLPVVAPDLSFAAVTRRPELVPDGVEAVPLPARSQELRMAWSLPRLLRRVRPQLAHFQHAVPLGWHGKTVVTLHDLHFERDPSVMGLLDRVTFKAVVPRAAKRADHVLAVSERTRDDAIALYGLRPDTVTVTPHGVDPAFGPGDDAPGGYLLFVGAIQARKDPLAAAEAAREAGLPLVAAGPEKEPALARRLRDEGVDVRGWVDKPELARLYRQAAALVLPSRYEGFGLPVLEAMASGTPVVVSRDPALRAVAGDAAAPTVQAALEQRDVWRRKGLARAKLFSWEEAARLTAEVYRRVLA
;
A
#
# COMPACT_ATOMS: atom_id res chain seq x y z
N MET A 1 25.44 -5.76 5.44
CA MET A 1 24.32 -6.15 4.55
C MET A 1 23.01 -6.02 5.31
N ILE A 2 21.99 -5.43 4.66
CA ILE A 2 20.64 -5.28 5.16
C ILE A 2 19.75 -6.30 4.45
N VAL A 3 18.97 -7.08 5.19
CA VAL A 3 18.04 -8.08 4.62
C VAL A 3 16.62 -7.57 4.70
N LEU A 4 15.92 -7.53 3.56
CA LEU A 4 14.50 -7.21 3.49
C LEU A 4 13.67 -8.50 3.32
N ASP A 5 12.62 -8.62 4.10
CA ASP A 5 11.58 -9.63 3.87
C ASP A 5 10.74 -9.21 2.66
N ALA A 6 10.95 -9.88 1.55
CA ALA A 6 10.32 -9.63 0.26
C ALA A 6 9.41 -10.80 -0.20
N ASP A 7 8.91 -11.58 0.74
CA ASP A 7 8.06 -12.74 0.45
C ASP A 7 6.68 -12.37 -0.15
N VAL A 8 6.35 -11.09 -0.12
CA VAL A 8 5.14 -10.53 -0.77
C VAL A 8 5.23 -10.53 -2.30
N LEU A 9 6.44 -10.54 -2.88
CA LEU A 9 6.65 -10.52 -4.32
C LEU A 9 6.00 -11.73 -5.01
N GLY A 10 5.22 -11.47 -6.07
CA GLY A 10 4.50 -12.47 -6.85
C GLY A 10 3.25 -13.05 -6.16
N ARG A 11 2.76 -12.43 -5.08
CA ARG A 11 1.54 -12.86 -4.38
C ARG A 11 0.28 -12.10 -4.79
N ASN A 12 0.38 -11.17 -5.74
CA ASN A 12 -0.72 -10.28 -6.16
C ASN A 12 -1.34 -9.50 -4.97
N ARG A 13 -0.53 -9.20 -3.96
CA ARG A 13 -0.88 -8.34 -2.84
C ARG A 13 -0.54 -6.89 -3.20
N THR A 14 -1.49 -6.21 -3.78
CA THR A 14 -1.34 -4.95 -4.49
C THR A 14 -0.47 -3.89 -3.79
N GLY A 15 -0.85 -3.41 -2.62
CA GLY A 15 -0.15 -2.30 -1.95
C GLY A 15 1.21 -2.68 -1.35
N GLU A 16 1.28 -3.78 -0.61
CA GLU A 16 2.52 -4.24 0.03
C GLU A 16 3.56 -4.67 -1.01
N GLU A 17 3.13 -5.37 -2.06
CA GLU A 17 4.00 -5.81 -3.15
C GLU A 17 4.57 -4.61 -3.91
N THR A 18 3.72 -3.62 -4.23
CA THR A 18 4.14 -2.37 -4.85
C THR A 18 5.17 -1.64 -4.00
N TYR A 19 4.96 -1.55 -2.69
CA TYR A 19 5.89 -0.93 -1.74
C TYR A 19 7.24 -1.66 -1.75
N VAL A 20 7.25 -2.96 -1.48
CA VAL A 20 8.50 -3.73 -1.37
C VAL A 20 9.28 -3.69 -2.68
N LEU A 21 8.61 -3.89 -3.83
CA LEU A 21 9.28 -3.89 -5.12
C LEU A 21 9.93 -2.53 -5.44
N ASN A 22 9.21 -1.43 -5.22
CA ASN A 22 9.75 -0.11 -5.51
C ASN A 22 10.83 0.31 -4.50
N LEU A 23 10.68 -0.08 -3.23
CA LEU A 23 11.73 0.14 -2.24
C LEU A 23 13.03 -0.59 -2.62
N LEU A 24 12.95 -1.87 -3.03
CA LEU A 24 14.11 -2.64 -3.50
C LEU A 24 14.76 -2.04 -4.76
N ARG A 25 13.99 -1.43 -5.64
CA ARG A 25 14.52 -0.74 -6.83
C ARG A 25 15.28 0.53 -6.49
N GLN A 26 14.82 1.27 -5.49
CA GLN A 26 15.37 2.59 -5.18
C GLN A 26 16.49 2.56 -4.14
N LEU A 27 16.48 1.62 -3.18
CA LEU A 27 17.46 1.55 -2.11
C LEU A 27 18.92 1.49 -2.61
N PRO A 28 19.28 0.64 -3.61
CA PRO A 28 20.65 0.63 -4.14
C PRO A 28 21.08 1.94 -4.80
N VAL A 29 20.11 2.70 -5.33
CA VAL A 29 20.36 3.99 -6.00
C VAL A 29 20.61 5.09 -4.98
N VAL A 30 19.77 5.19 -3.94
CA VAL A 30 19.84 6.29 -2.95
C VAL A 30 20.82 6.02 -1.81
N ALA A 31 21.24 4.77 -1.62
CA ALA A 31 22.15 4.35 -0.56
C ALA A 31 23.22 3.37 -1.09
N PRO A 32 24.08 3.78 -2.02
CA PRO A 32 25.11 2.92 -2.62
C PRO A 32 26.20 2.48 -1.62
N ASP A 33 26.25 3.09 -0.45
CA ASP A 33 27.10 2.74 0.69
C ASP A 33 26.57 1.52 1.47
N LEU A 34 25.32 1.10 1.23
CA LEU A 34 24.70 -0.04 1.89
C LEU A 34 24.52 -1.20 0.90
N SER A 35 24.63 -2.41 1.40
CA SER A 35 24.33 -3.63 0.62
C SER A 35 23.01 -4.24 1.04
N PHE A 36 22.21 -4.67 0.06
CA PHE A 36 20.85 -5.15 0.24
C PHE A 36 20.65 -6.57 -0.24
N ALA A 37 19.88 -7.35 0.50
CA ALA A 37 19.43 -8.65 0.09
C ALA A 37 17.90 -8.79 0.32
N ALA A 38 17.21 -9.46 -0.59
CA ALA A 38 15.77 -9.70 -0.53
C ALA A 38 15.49 -11.19 -0.31
N VAL A 39 14.84 -11.54 0.81
CA VAL A 39 14.43 -12.91 1.09
C VAL A 39 13.03 -13.15 0.53
N THR A 40 12.93 -14.06 -0.44
CA THR A 40 11.68 -14.30 -1.16
C THR A 40 11.55 -15.74 -1.65
N ARG A 41 10.32 -16.16 -1.97
CA ARG A 41 10.04 -17.39 -2.74
C ARG A 41 10.13 -17.20 -4.25
N ARG A 42 10.24 -15.96 -4.72
CA ARG A 42 10.26 -15.57 -6.12
C ARG A 42 11.52 -14.74 -6.42
N PRO A 43 12.72 -15.39 -6.38
CA PRO A 43 14.00 -14.69 -6.57
C PRO A 43 14.10 -14.00 -7.95
N GLU A 44 13.41 -14.48 -8.95
CA GLU A 44 13.35 -13.90 -10.30
C GLU A 44 12.65 -12.54 -10.37
N LEU A 45 11.92 -12.15 -9.32
CA LEU A 45 11.26 -10.84 -9.21
C LEU A 45 12.09 -9.79 -8.46
N VAL A 46 13.25 -10.17 -7.92
CA VAL A 46 14.14 -9.24 -7.22
C VAL A 46 14.84 -8.35 -8.24
N PRO A 47 14.80 -7.02 -8.09
CA PRO A 47 15.45 -6.12 -9.04
C PRO A 47 16.97 -6.17 -8.96
N ASP A 48 17.63 -5.73 -10.03
CA ASP A 48 19.08 -5.59 -10.11
C ASP A 48 19.63 -4.70 -8.97
N GLY A 49 20.84 -4.99 -8.52
CA GLY A 49 21.48 -4.28 -7.42
C GLY A 49 21.09 -4.79 -6.02
N VAL A 50 20.19 -5.76 -5.92
CA VAL A 50 19.81 -6.43 -4.66
C VAL A 50 20.09 -7.91 -4.77
N GLU A 51 20.76 -8.49 -3.77
CA GLU A 51 21.01 -9.93 -3.71
C GLU A 51 19.69 -10.69 -3.49
N ALA A 52 19.35 -11.60 -4.40
CA ALA A 52 18.19 -12.46 -4.24
C ALA A 52 18.53 -13.67 -3.36
N VAL A 53 17.85 -13.79 -2.20
CA VAL A 53 18.04 -14.92 -1.27
C VAL A 53 16.79 -15.80 -1.29
N PRO A 54 16.83 -16.94 -1.99
CA PRO A 54 15.68 -17.83 -2.06
C PRO A 54 15.33 -18.44 -0.71
N LEU A 55 14.07 -18.39 -0.32
CA LEU A 55 13.55 -19.06 0.85
C LEU A 55 12.29 -19.86 0.49
N PRO A 56 12.42 -21.08 -0.05
CA PRO A 56 11.26 -21.92 -0.30
C PRO A 56 10.62 -22.33 1.04
N ALA A 57 9.33 -22.06 1.17
CA ALA A 57 8.56 -22.44 2.34
C ALA A 57 7.13 -22.83 1.91
N ARG A 58 6.62 -23.93 2.50
CA ARG A 58 5.29 -24.45 2.15
C ARG A 58 4.15 -23.60 2.73
N SER A 59 4.35 -23.00 3.90
CA SER A 59 3.37 -22.10 4.52
C SER A 59 4.05 -20.89 5.16
N GLN A 60 3.26 -19.85 5.43
CA GLN A 60 3.73 -18.62 6.08
C GLN A 60 4.14 -18.90 7.55
N GLU A 61 3.40 -19.76 8.22
CA GLU A 61 3.64 -20.13 9.62
C GLU A 61 5.00 -20.84 9.76
N LEU A 62 5.25 -21.86 8.93
CA LEU A 62 6.54 -22.58 8.91
C LEU A 62 7.69 -21.67 8.51
N ARG A 63 7.41 -20.72 7.60
CA ARG A 63 8.39 -19.73 7.20
C ARG A 63 8.80 -18.84 8.38
N MET A 64 7.84 -18.23 9.08
CA MET A 64 8.08 -17.32 10.21
C MET A 64 8.61 -18.03 11.45
N ALA A 65 8.19 -19.26 11.70
CA ALA A 65 8.61 -20.00 12.88
C ALA A 65 9.97 -20.71 12.72
N TRP A 66 10.35 -21.09 11.50
CA TRP A 66 11.47 -22.01 11.29
C TRP A 66 12.44 -21.60 10.19
N SER A 67 11.97 -21.45 8.94
CA SER A 67 12.86 -21.29 7.78
C SER A 67 13.57 -19.93 7.78
N LEU A 68 12.82 -18.85 7.99
CA LEU A 68 13.36 -17.49 8.00
C LEU A 68 14.32 -17.25 9.19
N PRO A 69 13.99 -17.66 10.44
CA PRO A 69 14.96 -17.54 11.54
C PRO A 69 16.27 -18.29 11.31
N ARG A 70 16.21 -19.47 10.70
CA ARG A 70 17.42 -20.24 10.35
C ARG A 70 18.25 -19.56 9.27
N LEU A 71 17.58 -19.06 8.24
CA LEU A 71 18.24 -18.31 7.18
C LEU A 71 18.96 -17.08 7.75
N LEU A 72 18.27 -16.28 8.55
CA LEU A 72 18.84 -15.06 9.16
C LEU A 72 20.04 -15.36 10.07
N ARG A 73 20.01 -16.47 10.83
CA ARG A 73 21.16 -16.91 11.62
C ARG A 73 22.35 -17.32 10.77
N ARG A 74 22.12 -17.88 9.58
CA ARG A 74 23.17 -18.26 8.62
C ARG A 74 23.74 -17.02 7.90
N VAL A 75 22.86 -16.14 7.43
CA VAL A 75 23.21 -14.91 6.66
C VAL A 75 23.83 -13.85 7.56
N ARG A 76 23.44 -13.79 8.85
CA ARG A 76 23.90 -12.81 9.85
C ARG A 76 23.83 -11.37 9.35
N PRO A 77 22.65 -10.87 8.92
CA PRO A 77 22.55 -9.50 8.48
C PRO A 77 22.85 -8.51 9.61
N GLN A 78 23.38 -7.34 9.25
CA GLN A 78 23.55 -6.24 10.19
C GLN A 78 22.21 -5.67 10.66
N LEU A 79 21.18 -5.73 9.78
CA LEU A 79 19.82 -5.30 10.04
C LEU A 79 18.85 -6.13 9.20
N ALA A 80 17.68 -6.45 9.76
CA ALA A 80 16.60 -7.07 9.04
C ALA A 80 15.35 -6.16 9.02
N HIS A 81 14.75 -6.00 7.85
CA HIS A 81 13.54 -5.21 7.65
C HIS A 81 12.36 -6.13 7.31
N PHE A 82 11.31 -6.07 8.11
CA PHE A 82 10.13 -6.92 7.99
C PHE A 82 8.87 -6.10 7.70
N GLN A 83 7.84 -6.81 7.16
CA GLN A 83 6.51 -6.27 6.96
C GLN A 83 5.59 -6.81 8.07
N HIS A 84 5.05 -5.95 8.92
CA HIS A 84 4.12 -6.24 10.02
C HIS A 84 4.61 -7.23 11.10
N ALA A 85 5.39 -8.23 10.77
CA ALA A 85 5.72 -9.34 11.66
C ALA A 85 7.21 -9.64 11.69
N VAL A 86 7.75 -9.91 12.88
CA VAL A 86 9.14 -10.34 13.09
C VAL A 86 9.16 -11.86 13.33
N PRO A 87 10.05 -12.62 12.67
CA PRO A 87 10.13 -14.08 12.83
C PRO A 87 10.56 -14.48 14.24
N LEU A 88 10.07 -15.64 14.67
CA LEU A 88 10.38 -16.19 16.00
C LEU A 88 11.88 -16.43 16.17
N GLY A 89 12.43 -16.06 17.34
CA GLY A 89 13.86 -16.27 17.64
C GLY A 89 14.83 -15.38 16.88
N TRP A 90 14.37 -14.34 16.19
CA TRP A 90 15.23 -13.28 15.67
C TRP A 90 15.53 -12.24 16.76
N HIS A 91 16.80 -11.88 16.95
CA HIS A 91 17.28 -10.96 18.00
C HIS A 91 18.22 -9.87 17.48
N GLY A 92 18.42 -9.77 16.16
CA GLY A 92 19.24 -8.73 15.55
C GLY A 92 18.53 -7.39 15.40
N LYS A 93 19.27 -6.36 14.96
CA LYS A 93 18.72 -5.04 14.63
C LYS A 93 17.57 -5.16 13.65
N THR A 94 16.46 -4.49 13.93
CA THR A 94 15.18 -4.74 13.29
C THR A 94 14.45 -3.45 12.94
N VAL A 95 14.04 -3.32 11.68
CA VAL A 95 13.06 -2.32 11.22
C VAL A 95 11.78 -3.03 10.82
N VAL A 96 10.64 -2.45 11.14
CA VAL A 96 9.32 -2.99 10.77
C VAL A 96 8.52 -1.91 10.05
N THR A 97 7.98 -2.22 8.87
CA THR A 97 6.99 -1.35 8.21
C THR A 97 5.58 -1.74 8.59
N LEU A 98 4.79 -0.77 8.99
CA LEU A 98 3.34 -0.87 9.21
C LEU A 98 2.61 -0.21 8.04
N HIS A 99 1.86 -1.01 7.29
CA HIS A 99 1.09 -0.53 6.14
C HIS A 99 -0.29 0.00 6.52
N ASP A 100 -0.94 -0.63 7.48
CA ASP A 100 -2.17 -0.15 8.10
C ASP A 100 -2.41 -0.85 9.45
N LEU A 101 -3.37 -0.35 10.20
CA LEU A 101 -3.81 -0.92 11.48
C LEU A 101 -5.35 -1.05 11.54
N HIS A 102 -5.99 -1.26 10.38
CA HIS A 102 -7.44 -1.37 10.29
C HIS A 102 -8.02 -2.48 11.17
N PHE A 103 -7.31 -3.59 11.32
CA PHE A 103 -7.73 -4.74 12.14
C PHE A 103 -7.84 -4.39 13.64
N GLU A 104 -7.20 -3.33 14.09
CA GLU A 104 -7.36 -2.80 15.45
C GLU A 104 -8.60 -1.93 15.57
N ARG A 105 -8.94 -1.17 14.53
CA ARG A 105 -10.04 -0.20 14.51
C ARG A 105 -11.38 -0.84 14.13
N ASP A 106 -11.37 -1.75 13.17
CA ASP A 106 -12.56 -2.49 12.75
C ASP A 106 -12.28 -4.01 12.67
N PRO A 107 -12.46 -4.69 13.79
CA PRO A 107 -12.21 -6.12 13.87
C PRO A 107 -13.18 -7.00 13.04
N SER A 108 -14.28 -6.45 12.54
CA SER A 108 -15.30 -7.20 11.80
C SER A 108 -14.85 -7.64 10.40
N VAL A 109 -13.82 -6.97 9.86
CA VAL A 109 -13.32 -7.19 8.49
C VAL A 109 -12.35 -8.38 8.35
N MET A 110 -12.04 -9.08 9.45
CA MET A 110 -11.11 -10.23 9.45
C MET A 110 -11.75 -11.45 10.09
N GLY A 111 -11.38 -12.63 9.58
CA GLY A 111 -11.69 -13.90 10.24
C GLY A 111 -11.13 -13.93 11.67
N LEU A 112 -11.81 -14.64 12.58
CA LEU A 112 -11.45 -14.67 14.00
C LEU A 112 -9.99 -15.09 14.23
N LEU A 113 -9.52 -16.10 13.50
CA LEU A 113 -8.15 -16.62 13.63
C LEU A 113 -7.11 -15.59 13.17
N ASP A 114 -7.32 -14.98 12.03
CA ASP A 114 -6.43 -13.93 11.50
C ASP A 114 -6.39 -12.73 12.45
N ARG A 115 -7.54 -12.31 12.95
CA ARG A 115 -7.67 -11.22 13.91
C ARG A 115 -6.86 -11.48 15.18
N VAL A 116 -7.00 -12.68 15.79
CA VAL A 116 -6.24 -13.05 17.00
C VAL A 116 -4.74 -13.05 16.68
N THR A 117 -4.35 -13.61 15.55
CA THR A 117 -2.95 -13.67 15.10
C THR A 117 -2.37 -12.28 14.90
N PHE A 118 -3.05 -11.41 14.14
CA PHE A 118 -2.56 -10.03 13.86
C PHE A 118 -2.49 -9.22 15.15
N LYS A 119 -3.51 -9.25 16.01
CA LYS A 119 -3.52 -8.57 17.31
C LYS A 119 -2.44 -9.07 18.27
N ALA A 120 -1.95 -10.27 18.10
CA ALA A 120 -0.84 -10.79 18.89
C ALA A 120 0.53 -10.46 18.28
N VAL A 121 0.66 -10.57 16.95
CA VAL A 121 1.96 -10.52 16.26
C VAL A 121 2.40 -9.09 15.98
N VAL A 122 1.51 -8.23 15.45
CA VAL A 122 1.87 -6.87 15.00
C VAL A 122 2.31 -5.96 16.16
N PRO A 123 1.58 -5.89 17.31
CA PRO A 123 2.04 -5.09 18.44
C PRO A 123 3.39 -5.55 19.00
N ARG A 124 3.61 -6.87 19.05
CA ARG A 124 4.91 -7.43 19.52
C ARG A 124 6.04 -7.08 18.55
N ALA A 125 5.80 -7.18 17.25
CA ALA A 125 6.78 -6.81 16.24
C ALA A 125 7.13 -5.32 16.31
N ALA A 126 6.14 -4.45 16.39
CA ALA A 126 6.32 -3.01 16.49
C ALA A 126 7.08 -2.59 17.77
N LYS A 127 6.71 -3.16 18.93
CA LYS A 127 7.40 -2.88 20.22
C LYS A 127 8.82 -3.42 20.29
N ARG A 128 9.13 -4.46 19.53
CA ARG A 128 10.45 -5.09 19.51
C ARG A 128 11.39 -4.48 18.49
N ALA A 129 10.85 -3.83 17.46
CA ALA A 129 11.66 -3.18 16.44
C ALA A 129 12.51 -2.07 17.03
N ASP A 130 13.77 -1.94 16.57
CA ASP A 130 14.63 -0.80 16.89
C ASP A 130 14.04 0.48 16.28
N HIS A 131 13.34 0.36 15.15
CA HIS A 131 12.60 1.45 14.52
C HIS A 131 11.42 0.94 13.70
N VAL A 132 10.36 1.74 13.67
CA VAL A 132 9.14 1.46 12.90
C VAL A 132 9.03 2.47 11.75
N LEU A 133 8.72 1.98 10.55
CA LEU A 133 8.31 2.80 9.42
C LEU A 133 6.79 2.76 9.31
N ALA A 134 6.17 3.91 9.22
CA ALA A 134 4.74 4.07 8.99
C ALA A 134 4.51 4.69 7.61
N VAL A 135 3.62 4.12 6.82
CA VAL A 135 3.38 4.60 5.44
C VAL A 135 2.62 5.93 5.38
N SER A 136 2.08 6.38 6.50
CA SER A 136 1.39 7.67 6.63
C SER A 136 1.41 8.18 8.07
N GLU A 137 1.12 9.47 8.26
CA GLU A 137 0.90 10.08 9.58
C GLU A 137 -0.22 9.36 10.35
N ARG A 138 -1.31 8.98 9.65
CA ARG A 138 -2.40 8.19 10.21
C ARG A 138 -1.88 6.87 10.82
N THR A 139 -1.09 6.12 10.06
CA THR A 139 -0.54 4.83 10.53
C THR A 139 0.44 5.04 11.68
N ARG A 140 1.26 6.12 11.65
CA ARG A 140 2.14 6.50 12.76
C ARG A 140 1.35 6.79 14.03
N ASP A 141 0.34 7.65 13.94
CA ASP A 141 -0.45 8.09 15.08
C ASP A 141 -1.24 6.91 15.69
N ASP A 142 -1.80 6.05 14.85
CA ASP A 142 -2.44 4.81 15.29
C ASP A 142 -1.43 3.87 15.98
N ALA A 143 -0.21 3.71 15.45
CA ALA A 143 0.82 2.86 16.06
C ALA A 143 1.28 3.40 17.42
N ILE A 144 1.47 4.71 17.55
CA ILE A 144 1.80 5.37 18.82
C ILE A 144 0.67 5.19 19.82
N ALA A 145 -0.57 5.51 19.43
CA ALA A 145 -1.73 5.47 20.33
C ALA A 145 -2.11 4.04 20.77
N LEU A 146 -2.08 3.07 19.85
CA LEU A 146 -2.54 1.70 20.11
C LEU A 146 -1.45 0.83 20.75
N TYR A 147 -0.18 1.06 20.40
CA TYR A 147 0.91 0.21 20.86
C TYR A 147 1.82 0.88 21.89
N GLY A 148 1.61 2.17 22.16
CA GLY A 148 2.43 2.93 23.13
C GLY A 148 3.88 3.11 22.65
N LEU A 149 4.09 3.24 21.32
CA LEU A 149 5.41 3.47 20.78
C LEU A 149 5.87 4.89 21.08
N ARG A 150 7.19 5.09 21.23
CA ARG A 150 7.76 6.42 21.37
C ARG A 150 7.76 7.11 20.01
N PRO A 151 7.37 8.39 19.91
CA PRO A 151 7.32 9.12 18.64
C PRO A 151 8.65 9.15 17.87
N ASP A 152 9.79 9.18 18.59
CA ASP A 152 11.13 9.19 18.03
C ASP A 152 11.56 7.85 17.40
N THR A 153 10.85 6.77 17.69
CA THR A 153 11.07 5.44 17.12
C THR A 153 10.16 5.11 15.94
N VAL A 154 9.36 6.07 15.48
CA VAL A 154 8.45 5.89 14.34
C VAL A 154 8.70 6.98 13.30
N THR A 155 9.09 6.59 12.09
CA THR A 155 9.29 7.52 10.96
C THR A 155 8.24 7.28 9.89
N VAL A 156 7.66 8.36 9.38
CA VAL A 156 6.72 8.28 8.23
C VAL A 156 7.51 8.23 6.94
N THR A 157 7.24 7.19 6.13
CA THR A 157 7.82 6.99 4.79
C THR A 157 6.70 6.85 3.78
N PRO A 158 6.18 7.95 3.23
CA PRO A 158 5.07 7.92 2.28
C PRO A 158 5.43 7.14 1.01
N HIS A 159 4.44 6.47 0.43
CA HIS A 159 4.62 5.80 -0.85
C HIS A 159 4.83 6.80 -1.99
N GLY A 160 5.45 6.32 -3.08
CA GLY A 160 5.62 7.05 -4.32
C GLY A 160 4.65 6.62 -5.42
N VAL A 161 4.69 7.33 -6.53
CA VAL A 161 4.01 6.96 -7.77
C VAL A 161 4.84 5.94 -8.53
N ASP A 162 4.21 4.84 -8.97
CA ASP A 162 4.85 3.91 -9.91
C ASP A 162 4.89 4.56 -11.32
N PRO A 163 6.04 4.50 -12.02
CA PRO A 163 6.18 5.11 -13.36
C PRO A 163 5.16 4.64 -14.41
N ALA A 164 4.50 3.52 -14.18
CA ALA A 164 3.42 3.04 -15.06
C ALA A 164 2.18 3.96 -15.03
N PHE A 165 2.02 4.77 -13.98
CA PHE A 165 0.90 5.70 -13.84
C PHE A 165 1.33 7.11 -14.24
N GLY A 166 0.79 7.57 -15.34
CA GLY A 166 1.05 8.89 -15.89
C GLY A 166 -0.05 9.33 -16.85
N PRO A 167 -0.06 10.63 -17.22
CA PRO A 167 -0.98 11.12 -18.22
C PRO A 167 -0.76 10.42 -19.56
N GLY A 168 -1.81 10.29 -20.35
CA GLY A 168 -1.79 9.76 -21.71
C GLY A 168 -2.81 10.47 -22.58
N ASP A 169 -2.87 10.06 -23.85
CA ASP A 169 -3.78 10.62 -24.85
C ASP A 169 -5.16 9.94 -24.86
N ASP A 170 -5.42 9.07 -23.87
CA ASP A 170 -6.71 8.40 -23.73
C ASP A 170 -7.83 9.43 -23.53
N ALA A 171 -8.85 9.36 -24.36
CA ALA A 171 -10.04 10.20 -24.18
C ALA A 171 -10.73 9.83 -22.86
N PRO A 172 -11.21 10.80 -22.07
CA PRO A 172 -11.98 10.54 -20.88
C PRO A 172 -13.19 9.66 -21.21
N GLY A 173 -13.28 8.50 -20.56
CA GLY A 173 -14.44 7.62 -20.64
C GLY A 173 -15.60 8.16 -19.81
N GLY A 174 -16.80 7.72 -20.14
CA GLY A 174 -18.02 8.12 -19.44
C GLY A 174 -18.30 7.27 -18.20
N TYR A 175 -17.33 6.96 -17.32
CA TYR A 175 -17.53 6.15 -16.13
C TYR A 175 -16.79 6.70 -14.90
N LEU A 176 -17.31 6.43 -13.73
CA LEU A 176 -16.59 6.56 -12.49
C LEU A 176 -15.78 5.29 -12.19
N LEU A 177 -14.63 5.44 -11.57
CA LEU A 177 -13.74 4.32 -11.25
C LEU A 177 -13.63 4.15 -9.73
N PHE A 178 -13.77 2.91 -9.27
CA PHE A 178 -13.40 2.46 -7.94
C PHE A 178 -12.21 1.50 -8.06
N VAL A 179 -11.15 1.71 -7.28
CA VAL A 179 -9.99 0.81 -7.26
C VAL A 179 -9.69 0.37 -5.83
N GLY A 180 -9.73 -0.93 -5.62
CA GLY A 180 -9.44 -1.55 -4.33
C GLY A 180 -10.11 -2.89 -4.15
N ALA A 181 -9.75 -3.61 -3.10
CA ALA A 181 -10.42 -4.86 -2.79
C ALA A 181 -11.92 -4.63 -2.56
N ILE A 182 -12.76 -5.47 -3.17
CA ILE A 182 -14.21 -5.46 -2.95
C ILE A 182 -14.48 -6.03 -1.56
N GLN A 183 -14.61 -5.12 -0.59
CA GLN A 183 -14.86 -5.43 0.82
C GLN A 183 -15.54 -4.24 1.51
N ALA A 184 -16.31 -4.49 2.56
CA ALA A 184 -17.15 -3.50 3.24
C ALA A 184 -16.38 -2.27 3.73
N ARG A 185 -15.13 -2.43 4.19
CA ARG A 185 -14.26 -1.33 4.64
C ARG A 185 -13.98 -0.29 3.54
N LYS A 186 -13.88 -0.73 2.30
CA LYS A 186 -13.63 0.15 1.13
C LYS A 186 -14.89 0.85 0.62
N ASP A 187 -16.05 0.41 1.08
CA ASP A 187 -17.38 0.96 0.80
C ASP A 187 -17.73 1.12 -0.69
N PRO A 188 -17.52 0.06 -1.53
CA PRO A 188 -17.80 0.17 -2.96
C PRO A 188 -19.27 0.45 -3.29
N LEU A 189 -20.20 0.19 -2.35
CA LEU A 189 -21.61 0.54 -2.51
C LEU A 189 -21.82 2.05 -2.51
N ALA A 190 -21.11 2.79 -1.66
CA ALA A 190 -21.16 4.25 -1.69
C ALA A 190 -20.57 4.82 -3.01
N ALA A 191 -19.59 4.14 -3.62
CA ALA A 191 -19.13 4.50 -4.96
C ALA A 191 -20.18 4.22 -6.04
N ALA A 192 -20.91 3.10 -5.93
CA ALA A 192 -22.03 2.77 -6.84
C ALA A 192 -23.18 3.78 -6.72
N GLU A 193 -23.53 4.18 -5.50
CA GLU A 193 -24.50 5.22 -5.22
C GLU A 193 -24.10 6.56 -5.87
N ALA A 194 -22.86 6.98 -5.66
CA ALA A 194 -22.34 8.22 -6.25
C ALA A 194 -22.35 8.19 -7.80
N ALA A 195 -22.09 7.01 -8.39
CA ALA A 195 -22.17 6.85 -9.85
C ALA A 195 -23.60 6.95 -10.35
N ARG A 196 -24.55 6.33 -9.66
CA ARG A 196 -25.97 6.40 -9.97
C ARG A 196 -26.51 7.83 -9.88
N GLU A 197 -26.11 8.58 -8.84
CA GLU A 197 -26.49 9.99 -8.67
C GLU A 197 -25.92 10.87 -9.79
N ALA A 198 -24.70 10.56 -10.27
CA ALA A 198 -24.07 11.26 -11.36
C ALA A 198 -24.58 10.83 -12.76
N GLY A 199 -25.42 9.82 -12.85
CA GLY A 199 -25.89 9.26 -14.13
C GLY A 199 -24.80 8.58 -14.95
N LEU A 200 -23.73 8.08 -14.30
CA LEU A 200 -22.59 7.43 -14.94
C LEU A 200 -22.48 5.96 -14.49
N PRO A 201 -21.99 5.06 -15.37
CA PRO A 201 -21.63 3.72 -14.94
C PRO A 201 -20.46 3.74 -13.95
N LEU A 202 -20.38 2.72 -13.08
CA LEU A 202 -19.22 2.47 -12.22
C LEU A 202 -18.41 1.28 -12.76
N VAL A 203 -17.11 1.46 -12.90
CA VAL A 203 -16.15 0.37 -13.08
C VAL A 203 -15.44 0.14 -11.74
N ALA A 204 -15.42 -1.10 -11.25
CA ALA A 204 -14.78 -1.48 -10.00
C ALA A 204 -13.65 -2.48 -10.28
N ALA A 205 -12.39 -2.09 -10.01
CA ALA A 205 -11.21 -2.91 -10.22
C ALA A 205 -10.55 -3.29 -8.88
N GLY A 206 -10.31 -4.58 -8.69
CA GLY A 206 -9.62 -5.11 -7.50
C GLY A 206 -10.13 -6.49 -7.07
N PRO A 207 -9.40 -7.17 -6.19
CA PRO A 207 -9.73 -8.53 -5.78
C PRO A 207 -11.04 -8.60 -4.99
N GLU A 208 -11.83 -9.63 -5.26
CA GLU A 208 -13.12 -9.88 -4.60
C GLU A 208 -12.91 -10.58 -3.26
N LYS A 209 -12.65 -9.79 -2.20
CA LYS A 209 -12.47 -10.32 -0.84
C LYS A 209 -13.78 -10.78 -0.19
N GLU A 210 -14.89 -10.14 -0.55
CA GLU A 210 -16.25 -10.47 -0.11
C GLU A 210 -17.11 -10.80 -1.34
N PRO A 211 -17.21 -12.08 -1.73
CA PRO A 211 -17.92 -12.47 -2.96
C PRO A 211 -19.41 -12.10 -2.97
N ALA A 212 -20.07 -12.05 -1.80
CA ALA A 212 -21.46 -11.63 -1.70
C ALA A 212 -21.62 -10.14 -2.05
N LEU A 213 -20.68 -9.29 -1.62
CA LEU A 213 -20.66 -7.86 -1.95
C LEU A 213 -20.37 -7.65 -3.44
N ALA A 214 -19.45 -8.43 -4.02
CA ALA A 214 -19.16 -8.36 -5.45
C ALA A 214 -20.39 -8.76 -6.31
N ARG A 215 -21.13 -9.79 -5.92
CA ARG A 215 -22.40 -10.16 -6.59
C ARG A 215 -23.41 -9.02 -6.51
N ARG A 216 -23.61 -8.46 -5.31
CA ARG A 216 -24.54 -7.33 -5.12
C ARG A 216 -24.18 -6.14 -6.02
N LEU A 217 -22.92 -5.79 -6.15
CA LEU A 217 -22.48 -4.72 -7.06
C LEU A 217 -22.84 -5.02 -8.52
N ARG A 218 -22.65 -6.27 -8.98
CA ARG A 218 -23.05 -6.69 -10.33
C ARG A 218 -24.56 -6.62 -10.53
N ASP A 219 -25.34 -7.03 -9.53
CA ASP A 219 -26.81 -6.95 -9.56
C ASP A 219 -27.29 -5.49 -9.64
N GLU A 220 -26.52 -4.54 -9.08
CA GLU A 220 -26.73 -3.10 -9.19
C GLU A 220 -26.18 -2.49 -10.50
N GLY A 221 -25.64 -3.30 -11.43
CA GLY A 221 -25.16 -2.87 -12.74
C GLY A 221 -23.70 -2.37 -12.76
N VAL A 222 -22.93 -2.60 -11.69
CA VAL A 222 -21.50 -2.23 -11.64
C VAL A 222 -20.66 -3.21 -12.47
N ASP A 223 -19.75 -2.68 -13.30
CA ASP A 223 -18.76 -3.47 -14.02
C ASP A 223 -17.61 -3.87 -13.09
N VAL A 224 -17.73 -5.04 -12.45
CA VAL A 224 -16.72 -5.58 -11.53
C VAL A 224 -15.68 -6.39 -12.30
N ARG A 225 -14.49 -5.79 -12.52
CA ARG A 225 -13.39 -6.35 -13.33
C ARG A 225 -12.54 -7.37 -12.57
N GLY A 226 -12.66 -7.46 -11.25
CA GLY A 226 -11.72 -8.24 -10.45
C GLY A 226 -10.30 -7.66 -10.48
N TRP A 227 -9.30 -8.52 -10.31
CA TRP A 227 -7.91 -8.08 -10.42
C TRP A 227 -7.56 -7.79 -11.88
N VAL A 228 -6.93 -6.63 -12.12
CA VAL A 228 -6.43 -6.21 -13.43
C VAL A 228 -4.92 -5.98 -13.34
N ASP A 229 -4.22 -6.17 -14.44
CA ASP A 229 -2.79 -5.88 -14.50
C ASP A 229 -2.50 -4.37 -14.50
N LYS A 230 -1.26 -4.00 -14.32
CA LYS A 230 -0.85 -2.61 -14.18
C LYS A 230 -1.09 -1.77 -15.45
N PRO A 231 -0.80 -2.26 -16.67
CA PRO A 231 -1.13 -1.53 -17.90
C PRO A 231 -2.64 -1.25 -18.05
N GLU A 232 -3.48 -2.25 -17.78
CA GLU A 232 -4.93 -2.08 -17.84
C GLU A 232 -5.42 -1.12 -16.75
N LEU A 233 -4.87 -1.21 -15.53
CA LEU A 233 -5.21 -0.29 -14.45
C LEU A 233 -4.85 1.16 -14.79
N ALA A 234 -3.68 1.37 -15.40
CA ALA A 234 -3.26 2.71 -15.85
C ALA A 234 -4.21 3.26 -16.93
N ARG A 235 -4.67 2.41 -17.86
CA ARG A 235 -5.68 2.77 -18.86
C ARG A 235 -7.02 3.11 -18.21
N LEU A 236 -7.48 2.31 -17.24
CA LEU A 236 -8.72 2.57 -16.50
C LEU A 236 -8.67 3.92 -15.78
N TYR A 237 -7.55 4.26 -15.14
CA TYR A 237 -7.41 5.59 -14.52
C TYR A 237 -7.53 6.69 -15.57
N ARG A 238 -6.74 6.68 -16.65
CA ARG A 238 -6.75 7.74 -17.67
C ARG A 238 -8.12 7.97 -18.30
N GLN A 239 -8.85 6.87 -18.52
CA GLN A 239 -10.19 6.92 -19.13
C GLN A 239 -11.31 7.25 -18.13
N ALA A 240 -11.10 7.15 -16.84
CA ALA A 240 -12.13 7.47 -15.86
C ALA A 240 -12.49 8.97 -15.86
N ALA A 241 -13.76 9.27 -15.70
CA ALA A 241 -14.24 10.64 -15.46
C ALA A 241 -13.75 11.15 -14.10
N ALA A 242 -13.80 10.31 -13.08
CA ALA A 242 -13.18 10.52 -11.76
C ALA A 242 -12.97 9.19 -11.04
N LEU A 243 -11.99 9.14 -10.12
CA LEU A 243 -11.89 8.09 -9.09
C LEU A 243 -12.79 8.45 -7.92
N VAL A 244 -13.58 7.49 -7.45
CA VAL A 244 -14.36 7.60 -6.20
C VAL A 244 -13.87 6.55 -5.22
N LEU A 245 -13.27 7.01 -4.10
CA LEU A 245 -12.75 6.12 -3.07
C LEU A 245 -13.35 6.48 -1.70
N PRO A 246 -14.53 5.93 -1.35
CA PRO A 246 -15.26 6.25 -0.13
C PRO A 246 -14.82 5.41 1.08
N SER A 247 -13.61 4.86 1.06
CA SER A 247 -13.08 3.98 2.10
C SER A 247 -13.22 4.58 3.49
N ARG A 248 -13.60 3.74 4.45
CA ARG A 248 -13.74 4.12 5.87
C ARG A 248 -12.40 4.17 6.60
N TYR A 249 -11.44 3.39 6.13
CA TYR A 249 -10.09 3.35 6.67
C TYR A 249 -9.09 2.97 5.58
N GLU A 250 -7.99 3.73 5.50
CA GLU A 250 -6.82 3.44 4.65
C GLU A 250 -5.52 3.63 5.43
N GLY A 251 -4.50 2.85 5.06
CA GLY A 251 -3.15 3.08 5.55
C GLY A 251 -2.47 4.24 4.82
N PHE A 252 -2.69 4.38 3.50
CA PHE A 252 -2.09 5.43 2.67
C PHE A 252 -3.06 5.95 1.60
N GLY A 253 -3.44 5.10 0.63
CA GLY A 253 -4.31 5.50 -0.49
C GLY A 253 -3.58 5.52 -1.84
N LEU A 254 -2.80 4.49 -2.15
CA LEU A 254 -2.15 4.33 -3.45
C LEU A 254 -3.08 4.60 -4.63
N PRO A 255 -4.35 4.10 -4.68
CA PRO A 255 -5.25 4.38 -5.77
C PRO A 255 -5.53 5.87 -6.01
N VAL A 256 -5.55 6.68 -4.95
CA VAL A 256 -5.72 8.14 -5.07
C VAL A 256 -4.49 8.75 -5.72
N LEU A 257 -3.31 8.33 -5.29
CA LEU A 257 -2.05 8.83 -5.83
C LEU A 257 -1.87 8.42 -7.30
N GLU A 258 -2.19 7.17 -7.64
CA GLU A 258 -2.14 6.62 -9.01
C GLU A 258 -3.11 7.35 -9.95
N ALA A 259 -4.35 7.61 -9.49
CA ALA A 259 -5.34 8.37 -10.23
C ALA A 259 -4.87 9.81 -10.50
N MET A 260 -4.38 10.51 -9.47
CA MET A 260 -3.85 11.86 -9.60
C MET A 260 -2.67 11.92 -10.59
N ALA A 261 -1.75 10.95 -10.50
CA ALA A 261 -0.62 10.83 -11.42
C ALA A 261 -1.05 10.57 -12.86
N SER A 262 -2.15 9.84 -13.06
CA SER A 262 -2.76 9.58 -14.37
C SER A 262 -3.59 10.74 -14.90
N GLY A 263 -3.74 11.83 -14.14
CA GLY A 263 -4.54 13.00 -14.51
C GLY A 263 -6.04 12.82 -14.30
N THR A 264 -6.44 11.90 -13.44
CA THR A 264 -7.83 11.62 -13.11
C THR A 264 -8.23 12.38 -11.85
N PRO A 265 -9.33 13.17 -11.87
CA PRO A 265 -9.88 13.79 -10.68
C PRO A 265 -10.23 12.74 -9.61
N VAL A 266 -10.07 13.11 -8.33
CA VAL A 266 -10.31 12.18 -7.22
C VAL A 266 -11.35 12.73 -6.26
N VAL A 267 -12.28 11.89 -5.85
CA VAL A 267 -13.26 12.14 -4.79
C VAL A 267 -13.03 11.10 -3.70
N VAL A 268 -12.71 11.56 -2.50
CA VAL A 268 -12.32 10.68 -1.39
C VAL A 268 -13.16 10.93 -0.15
N SER A 269 -13.27 9.93 0.69
CA SER A 269 -13.92 10.04 2.01
C SER A 269 -13.18 11.02 2.93
N ARG A 270 -13.66 11.13 4.17
CA ARG A 270 -13.00 11.91 5.24
C ARG A 270 -11.88 11.15 5.94
N ASP A 271 -11.48 9.98 5.44
CA ASP A 271 -10.37 9.23 6.03
C ASP A 271 -9.09 10.07 6.03
N PRO A 272 -8.38 10.18 7.17
CA PRO A 272 -7.21 11.05 7.31
C PRO A 272 -6.07 10.70 6.35
N ALA A 273 -5.84 9.40 6.05
CA ALA A 273 -4.78 9.00 5.12
C ALA A 273 -5.11 9.44 3.69
N LEU A 274 -6.36 9.23 3.24
CA LEU A 274 -6.82 9.67 1.92
C LEU A 274 -6.74 11.19 1.78
N ARG A 275 -7.16 11.93 2.82
CA ARG A 275 -7.08 13.38 2.83
C ARG A 275 -5.64 13.88 2.83
N ALA A 276 -4.74 13.23 3.54
CA ALA A 276 -3.32 13.57 3.54
C ALA A 276 -2.68 13.36 2.17
N VAL A 277 -3.02 12.29 1.45
CA VAL A 277 -2.52 12.04 0.10
C VAL A 277 -3.11 13.02 -0.91
N ALA A 278 -4.42 13.17 -0.93
CA ALA A 278 -5.11 14.02 -1.91
C ALA A 278 -4.87 15.53 -1.66
N GLY A 279 -4.78 15.96 -0.40
CA GLY A 279 -4.64 17.37 -0.05
C GLY A 279 -5.79 18.20 -0.58
N ASP A 280 -5.45 19.33 -1.19
CA ASP A 280 -6.38 20.25 -1.87
C ASP A 280 -6.73 19.83 -3.31
N ALA A 281 -6.20 18.70 -3.77
CA ALA A 281 -6.50 18.13 -5.08
C ALA A 281 -7.72 17.19 -5.08
N ALA A 282 -8.31 16.89 -3.90
CA ALA A 282 -9.57 16.17 -3.84
C ALA A 282 -10.75 17.08 -4.20
N ALA A 283 -11.53 16.68 -5.20
CA ALA A 283 -12.80 17.35 -5.50
C ALA A 283 -13.78 17.12 -4.34
N PRO A 284 -14.59 18.10 -3.97
CA PRO A 284 -15.52 17.98 -2.83
C PRO A 284 -16.66 17.01 -3.11
N THR A 285 -17.08 16.89 -4.38
CA THR A 285 -18.15 16.03 -4.86
C THR A 285 -17.82 15.49 -6.25
N VAL A 286 -18.52 14.43 -6.67
CA VAL A 286 -18.42 13.90 -8.04
C VAL A 286 -18.84 15.00 -9.04
N GLN A 287 -19.94 15.71 -8.77
CA GLN A 287 -20.38 16.81 -9.64
C GLN A 287 -19.29 17.86 -9.87
N ALA A 288 -18.62 18.32 -8.80
CA ALA A 288 -17.49 19.26 -8.92
C ALA A 288 -16.33 18.67 -9.71
N ALA A 289 -16.04 17.37 -9.54
CA ALA A 289 -14.99 16.67 -10.30
C ALA A 289 -15.29 16.67 -11.81
N LEU A 290 -16.55 16.48 -12.20
CA LEU A 290 -16.99 16.45 -13.59
C LEU A 290 -17.03 17.86 -14.21
N GLU A 291 -17.64 18.84 -13.52
CA GLU A 291 -17.79 20.20 -14.03
C GLU A 291 -16.47 20.96 -14.17
N GLN A 292 -15.52 20.70 -13.25
CA GLN A 292 -14.23 21.39 -13.19
C GLN A 292 -13.06 20.44 -13.43
N ARG A 293 -13.24 19.44 -14.31
CA ARG A 293 -12.28 18.35 -14.56
C ARG A 293 -10.84 18.86 -14.74
N ASP A 294 -10.63 19.88 -15.55
CA ASP A 294 -9.28 20.39 -15.84
C ASP A 294 -8.62 21.04 -14.62
N VAL A 295 -9.41 21.65 -13.74
CA VAL A 295 -8.91 22.22 -12.49
C VAL A 295 -8.41 21.09 -11.58
N TRP A 296 -9.23 20.06 -11.36
CA TRP A 296 -8.87 18.93 -10.50
C TRP A 296 -7.76 18.09 -11.10
N ARG A 297 -7.73 17.91 -12.41
CA ARG A 297 -6.64 17.25 -13.13
C ARG A 297 -5.30 17.97 -12.88
N ARG A 298 -5.23 19.29 -13.06
CA ARG A 298 -4.00 20.06 -12.81
C ARG A 298 -3.55 19.97 -11.36
N LYS A 299 -4.47 20.12 -10.40
CA LYS A 299 -4.18 19.97 -8.97
C LYS A 299 -3.66 18.57 -8.64
N GLY A 300 -4.31 17.53 -9.15
CA GLY A 300 -3.92 16.15 -8.94
C GLY A 300 -2.52 15.86 -9.46
N LEU A 301 -2.22 16.26 -10.71
CA LEU A 301 -0.90 16.09 -11.30
C LEU A 301 0.20 16.83 -10.53
N ALA A 302 -0.08 18.04 -10.06
CA ALA A 302 0.86 18.79 -9.23
C ALA A 302 1.08 18.11 -7.87
N ARG A 303 0.01 17.62 -7.25
CA ARG A 303 0.06 16.93 -5.97
C ARG A 303 0.82 15.60 -6.05
N ALA A 304 0.60 14.80 -7.08
CA ALA A 304 1.25 13.52 -7.27
C ALA A 304 2.78 13.62 -7.37
N LYS A 305 3.31 14.71 -7.92
CA LYS A 305 4.75 14.96 -8.02
C LYS A 305 5.47 15.10 -6.67
N LEU A 306 4.73 15.32 -5.58
CA LEU A 306 5.30 15.41 -4.23
C LEU A 306 5.60 14.04 -3.62
N PHE A 307 5.23 12.95 -4.29
CA PHE A 307 5.35 11.59 -3.81
C PHE A 307 6.24 10.79 -4.75
N SER A 308 7.41 10.39 -4.28
CA SER A 308 8.33 9.57 -5.06
C SER A 308 8.81 8.36 -4.26
N TRP A 309 9.07 7.26 -4.95
CA TRP A 309 9.69 6.09 -4.34
C TRP A 309 11.16 6.34 -3.97
N GLU A 310 11.82 7.26 -4.67
CA GLU A 310 13.16 7.72 -4.32
C GLU A 310 13.18 8.35 -2.91
N GLU A 311 12.24 9.26 -2.62
CA GLU A 311 12.14 9.88 -1.29
C GLU A 311 11.75 8.84 -0.21
N ALA A 312 10.83 7.93 -0.50
CA ALA A 312 10.50 6.83 0.41
C ALA A 312 11.74 5.98 0.76
N ALA A 313 12.55 5.65 -0.25
CA ALA A 313 13.77 4.89 -0.06
C ALA A 313 14.85 5.69 0.67
N ARG A 314 15.01 7.01 0.39
CA ARG A 314 15.95 7.90 1.07
C ARG A 314 15.65 7.96 2.57
N LEU A 315 14.41 8.21 2.94
CA LEU A 315 13.94 8.22 4.34
C LEU A 315 14.17 6.86 5.02
N THR A 316 13.89 5.77 4.29
CA THR A 316 14.13 4.41 4.79
C THR A 316 15.62 4.16 5.03
N ALA A 317 16.50 4.57 4.10
CA ALA A 317 17.95 4.42 4.25
C ALA A 317 18.50 5.25 5.42
N GLU A 318 17.96 6.43 5.69
CA GLU A 318 18.31 7.23 6.87
C GLU A 318 17.98 6.51 8.17
N VAL A 319 16.79 5.85 8.22
CA VAL A 319 16.44 5.01 9.38
C VAL A 319 17.41 3.84 9.52
N TYR A 320 17.77 3.18 8.42
CA TYR A 320 18.76 2.09 8.50
C TYR A 320 20.10 2.56 9.06
N ARG A 321 20.62 3.70 8.59
CA ARG A 321 21.89 4.27 9.12
C ARG A 321 21.78 4.60 10.60
N ARG A 322 20.66 5.19 11.04
CA ARG A 322 20.37 5.49 12.45
C ARG A 322 20.36 4.23 13.32
N VAL A 323 19.72 3.17 12.84
CA VAL A 323 19.67 1.89 13.58
C VAL A 323 21.03 1.19 13.57
N LEU A 324 21.85 1.34 12.52
CA LEU A 324 23.15 0.72 12.42
C LEU A 324 24.24 1.43 13.25
N ALA A 325 24.11 2.74 13.43
CA ALA A 325 24.96 3.52 14.33
C ALA A 325 24.79 3.07 15.78
#